data_e6134e275310cbe55a26cc48df3dd056
#
_entry.id   e6134e275310cbe55a26cc48df3dd056
#
_cell.length_a   1.000
_cell.length_b   1.000
_cell.length_c   1.000
_cell.angle_alpha   90.00
_cell.angle_beta   90.00
_cell.angle_gamma   90.00
#
_symmetry.space_group_name_H-M   'P 1'
#
loop_
_entity.id
_entity.type
_entity.pdbx_description
1 polymer ?
#
loop_
_entity_poly.entity_id
_entity_poly.type
_entity_poly.pdbx_seq_one_letter_code
_entity_poly.pdbx_strand_id
1 'polypeptide(L)'
;MSLKSIILDLFGPPAEPDPPAPPARPAPPARAASPSRPLDPGAGTEAGVLAVLRRHGAQHQRVMFTRNRRTMISVGRDRSLLRMHVAFAHADEAVLAAVAAVYTPGISARKREAAKRVVRAFIRTIPADRLAARPLRRRLHPADRAQVERMQAVFDQVNRASFGGRLPRVPIHLSRKMRSRNGHFSSHPLEIVISWRLCVHGAAGEAEETMRHEMIHLWQYIEGLPVDHGPVFRRAARRLDVHPRATRPVRWKRG
;
A
#
# COMPACT_ATOMS: atom_id res chain seq x y z
N MET A 1 -19.88 29.85 2.34
CA MET A 1 -19.51 28.87 3.39
C MET A 1 -18.00 28.90 3.58
N SER A 2 -17.51 28.96 4.82
CA SER A 2 -16.08 29.12 5.13
C SER A 2 -15.32 27.81 4.82
N LEU A 3 -14.08 27.90 4.29
CA LEU A 3 -13.20 26.75 4.06
C LEU A 3 -13.01 25.88 5.32
N LYS A 4 -13.10 26.46 6.52
CA LYS A 4 -13.07 25.71 7.79
C LYS A 4 -14.26 24.75 7.94
N SER A 5 -15.45 25.13 7.46
CA SER A 5 -16.63 24.27 7.50
C SER A 5 -16.51 23.07 6.56
N ILE A 6 -15.87 23.27 5.40
CA ILE A 6 -15.67 22.20 4.41
C ILE A 6 -14.68 21.14 4.91
N ILE A 7 -13.64 21.54 5.65
CA ILE A 7 -12.65 20.62 6.22
C ILE A 7 -13.24 19.80 7.36
N LEU A 8 -14.05 20.41 8.24
CA LEU A 8 -14.75 19.71 9.31
C LEU A 8 -15.73 18.65 8.76
N ASP A 9 -16.46 18.99 7.67
CA ASP A 9 -17.35 18.04 6.99
C ASP A 9 -16.61 16.89 6.27
N LEU A 10 -15.35 17.10 5.87
CA LEU A 10 -14.54 16.09 5.17
C LEU A 10 -13.99 15.06 6.13
N PHE A 11 -13.58 15.50 7.31
CA PHE A 11 -12.74 14.71 8.21
C PHE A 11 -13.42 14.43 9.57
N GLY A 12 -14.57 15.05 9.84
CA GLY A 12 -15.24 15.04 11.15
C GLY A 12 -14.48 15.84 12.20
N PRO A 13 -15.12 16.20 13.32
CA PRO A 13 -14.39 16.67 14.48
C PRO A 13 -13.43 15.55 14.95
N PRO A 14 -12.26 15.89 15.50
CA PRO A 14 -11.45 14.88 16.17
C PRO A 14 -12.34 14.17 17.17
N ALA A 15 -12.37 12.84 17.14
CA ALA A 15 -13.12 12.05 18.08
C ALA A 15 -12.72 12.53 19.49
N GLU A 16 -13.70 12.91 20.30
CA GLU A 16 -13.44 13.13 21.72
C GLU A 16 -12.81 11.84 22.27
N PRO A 17 -11.76 11.94 23.09
CA PRO A 17 -11.18 10.76 23.69
C PRO A 17 -12.28 10.02 24.43
N ASP A 18 -12.49 8.74 24.09
CA ASP A 18 -13.40 7.87 24.78
C ASP A 18 -13.14 7.96 26.29
N PRO A 19 -14.18 8.03 27.12
CA PRO A 19 -14.01 7.98 28.57
C PRO A 19 -13.23 6.71 28.93
N PRO A 20 -12.34 6.77 29.93
CA PRO A 20 -11.49 5.62 30.29
C PRO A 20 -12.39 4.40 30.51
N ALA A 21 -12.09 3.34 29.76
CA ALA A 21 -12.80 2.08 29.86
C ALA A 21 -12.77 1.57 31.33
N PRO A 22 -13.87 1.01 31.83
CA PRO A 22 -13.88 0.40 33.15
C PRO A 22 -12.79 -0.69 33.23
N PRO A 23 -12.17 -0.91 34.40
CA PRO A 23 -11.09 -1.87 34.53
C PRO A 23 -11.53 -3.23 34.01
N ALA A 24 -10.75 -3.75 33.07
CA ALA A 24 -11.00 -5.03 32.45
C ALA A 24 -11.04 -6.13 33.51
N ARG A 25 -12.08 -6.96 33.50
CA ARG A 25 -12.09 -8.21 34.25
C ARG A 25 -10.86 -9.02 33.88
N PRO A 26 -10.20 -9.67 34.86
CA PRO A 26 -9.06 -10.50 34.57
C PRO A 26 -9.45 -11.54 33.53
N ALA A 27 -8.70 -11.59 32.44
CA ALA A 27 -8.88 -12.58 31.38
C ALA A 27 -8.70 -13.99 31.97
N PRO A 28 -9.49 -14.97 31.53
CA PRO A 28 -9.24 -16.36 31.90
C PRO A 28 -7.83 -16.75 31.43
N PRO A 29 -7.13 -17.63 32.18
CA PRO A 29 -5.76 -18.00 31.87
C PRO A 29 -5.67 -18.47 30.43
N ALA A 30 -4.75 -17.91 29.68
CA ALA A 30 -4.49 -18.27 28.29
C ALA A 30 -4.31 -19.79 28.22
N ARG A 31 -5.19 -20.42 27.44
CA ARG A 31 -5.06 -21.83 27.11
C ARG A 31 -3.66 -22.00 26.53
N ALA A 32 -2.83 -22.80 27.18
CA ALA A 32 -1.48 -23.14 26.74
C ALA A 32 -1.49 -23.45 25.25
N ALA A 33 -0.69 -22.72 24.50
CA ALA A 33 -0.48 -23.01 23.09
C ALA A 33 -0.01 -24.47 22.98
N SER A 34 -0.76 -25.29 22.24
CA SER A 34 -0.35 -26.65 21.94
C SER A 34 1.05 -26.62 21.36
N PRO A 35 1.95 -27.55 21.73
CA PRO A 35 3.31 -27.56 21.23
C PRO A 35 3.28 -27.62 19.70
N SER A 36 3.92 -26.64 19.08
CA SER A 36 4.11 -26.57 17.65
C SER A 36 4.77 -27.86 17.18
N ARG A 37 4.07 -28.59 16.31
CA ARG A 37 4.59 -29.79 15.63
C ARG A 37 5.96 -29.45 15.03
N PRO A 38 6.97 -30.32 15.19
CA PRO A 38 8.29 -30.11 14.60
C PRO A 38 8.15 -29.82 13.11
N LEU A 39 8.80 -28.76 12.64
CA LEU A 39 8.81 -28.41 11.23
C LEU A 39 9.49 -29.54 10.45
N ASP A 40 8.81 -30.07 9.43
CA ASP A 40 9.37 -31.06 8.51
C ASP A 40 10.75 -30.60 7.98
N PRO A 41 11.71 -31.54 7.71
CA PRO A 41 13.05 -31.23 7.19
C PRO A 41 13.05 -30.71 5.75
N GLY A 42 12.29 -29.71 5.48
CA GLY A 42 12.11 -28.92 4.24
C GLY A 42 11.40 -27.62 4.52
N ALA A 43 10.92 -27.44 5.74
CA ALA A 43 10.34 -26.19 6.21
C ALA A 43 11.39 -25.10 6.09
N GLY A 44 11.09 -24.05 5.29
CA GLY A 44 12.03 -22.98 5.01
C GLY A 44 12.59 -22.98 3.59
N THR A 45 12.42 -24.07 2.83
CA THR A 45 12.78 -24.11 1.41
C THR A 45 11.60 -23.78 0.49
N GLU A 46 11.89 -23.35 -0.73
CA GLU A 46 10.86 -23.10 -1.76
C GLU A 46 10.01 -24.36 -2.03
N ALA A 47 10.64 -25.53 -2.04
CA ALA A 47 9.96 -26.82 -2.21
C ALA A 47 9.07 -27.18 -1.01
N GLY A 48 9.54 -27.00 0.22
CA GLY A 48 8.76 -27.24 1.42
C GLY A 48 7.54 -26.34 1.52
N VAL A 49 7.72 -25.03 1.27
CA VAL A 49 6.61 -24.08 1.24
C VAL A 49 5.62 -24.43 0.12
N LEU A 50 6.09 -24.83 -1.06
CA LEU A 50 5.22 -25.28 -2.15
C LEU A 50 4.39 -26.50 -1.75
N ALA A 51 5.01 -27.48 -1.07
CA ALA A 51 4.31 -28.67 -0.59
C ALA A 51 3.16 -28.32 0.38
N VAL A 52 3.43 -27.39 1.33
CA VAL A 52 2.40 -26.89 2.24
C VAL A 52 1.27 -26.19 1.48
N LEU A 53 1.61 -25.27 0.58
CA LEU A 53 0.61 -24.52 -0.22
C LEU A 53 -0.28 -25.48 -1.03
N ARG A 54 0.29 -26.54 -1.61
CA ARG A 54 -0.45 -27.56 -2.38
C ARG A 54 -1.39 -28.37 -1.51
N ARG A 55 -0.98 -28.75 -0.28
CA ARG A 55 -1.89 -29.41 0.68
C ARG A 55 -3.13 -28.55 0.97
N HIS A 56 -3.00 -27.23 0.89
CA HIS A 56 -4.10 -26.27 1.07
C HIS A 56 -4.75 -25.80 -0.24
N GLY A 57 -4.56 -26.54 -1.34
CA GLY A 57 -5.29 -26.35 -2.60
C GLY A 57 -4.66 -25.35 -3.58
N ALA A 58 -3.44 -24.89 -3.34
CA ALA A 58 -2.75 -24.02 -4.31
C ALA A 58 -2.34 -24.83 -5.55
N GLN A 59 -2.61 -24.25 -6.74
CA GLN A 59 -2.32 -24.89 -8.04
C GLN A 59 -0.98 -24.44 -8.65
N HIS A 60 -0.16 -23.72 -7.89
CA HIS A 60 1.14 -23.24 -8.37
C HIS A 60 2.12 -24.40 -8.55
N GLN A 61 2.97 -24.30 -9.59
CA GLN A 61 4.00 -25.31 -9.88
C GLN A 61 5.30 -25.02 -9.17
N ARG A 62 5.60 -23.73 -8.91
CA ARG A 62 6.82 -23.28 -8.27
C ARG A 62 6.56 -22.15 -7.28
N VAL A 63 7.35 -22.13 -6.22
CA VAL A 63 7.54 -20.98 -5.34
C VAL A 63 8.93 -20.42 -5.61
N MET A 64 9.08 -19.10 -5.54
CA MET A 64 10.36 -18.41 -5.58
C MET A 64 10.41 -17.40 -4.46
N PHE A 65 11.43 -17.47 -3.62
CA PHE A 65 11.64 -16.45 -2.62
C PHE A 65 12.27 -15.19 -3.22
N THR A 66 11.77 -14.06 -2.77
CA THR A 66 12.23 -12.73 -3.18
C THR A 66 12.55 -11.90 -1.95
N ARG A 67 13.35 -10.88 -2.14
CA ARG A 67 13.58 -9.83 -1.13
C ARG A 67 12.88 -8.53 -1.52
N ASN A 68 11.75 -8.65 -2.22
CA ASN A 68 10.93 -7.51 -2.61
C ASN A 68 10.28 -6.89 -1.39
N ARG A 69 10.45 -5.60 -1.23
CA ARG A 69 10.00 -4.86 -0.04
C ARG A 69 8.61 -4.27 -0.17
N ARG A 70 8.10 -4.11 -1.37
CA ARG A 70 6.76 -3.57 -1.67
C ARG A 70 5.75 -4.64 -2.01
N THR A 71 6.19 -5.66 -2.75
CA THR A 71 5.32 -6.75 -3.17
C THR A 71 5.73 -8.01 -2.41
N MET A 72 5.03 -8.29 -1.34
CA MET A 72 5.32 -9.44 -0.48
C MET A 72 4.98 -10.76 -1.15
N ILE A 73 3.93 -10.77 -1.98
CA ILE A 73 3.50 -11.93 -2.75
C ILE A 73 3.03 -11.46 -4.12
N SER A 74 3.42 -12.17 -5.18
CA SER A 74 2.93 -11.94 -6.55
C SER A 74 2.88 -13.24 -7.33
N VAL A 75 1.95 -13.33 -8.27
CA VAL A 75 1.75 -14.48 -9.16
C VAL A 75 2.34 -14.14 -10.53
N GLY A 76 3.05 -15.08 -11.14
CA GLY A 76 3.53 -14.99 -12.52
C GLY A 76 2.35 -14.87 -13.53
N ARG A 77 2.63 -14.41 -14.75
CA ARG A 77 1.59 -14.24 -15.79
C ARG A 77 0.86 -15.53 -16.11
N ASP A 78 1.56 -16.63 -16.13
CA ASP A 78 1.07 -17.99 -16.40
C ASP A 78 0.43 -18.69 -15.18
N ARG A 79 0.38 -17.97 -14.03
CA ARG A 79 -0.08 -18.47 -12.73
C ARG A 79 0.68 -19.70 -12.19
N SER A 80 1.71 -20.18 -12.87
CA SER A 80 2.51 -21.34 -12.42
C SER A 80 3.46 -20.98 -11.27
N LEU A 81 3.96 -19.75 -11.24
CA LEU A 81 4.97 -19.28 -10.31
C LEU A 81 4.36 -18.33 -9.26
N LEU A 82 4.53 -18.67 -7.98
CA LEU A 82 4.23 -17.80 -6.85
C LEU A 82 5.54 -17.22 -6.31
N ARG A 83 5.71 -15.91 -6.41
CA ARG A 83 6.84 -15.21 -5.79
C ARG A 83 6.43 -14.71 -4.41
N MET A 84 7.21 -15.01 -3.39
CA MET A 84 6.95 -14.68 -2.01
C MET A 84 8.18 -14.03 -1.38
N HIS A 85 7.98 -13.09 -0.44
CA HIS A 85 9.10 -12.58 0.33
C HIS A 85 9.71 -13.69 1.17
N VAL A 86 11.04 -13.69 1.32
CA VAL A 86 11.80 -14.75 2.04
C VAL A 86 11.32 -14.95 3.48
N ALA A 87 10.69 -13.96 4.11
CA ALA A 87 10.11 -14.11 5.45
C ALA A 87 9.04 -15.21 5.53
N PHE A 88 8.36 -15.54 4.43
CA PHE A 88 7.38 -16.63 4.38
C PHE A 88 8.01 -18.03 4.42
N ALA A 89 9.33 -18.13 4.26
CA ALA A 89 10.05 -19.41 4.43
C ALA A 89 9.85 -20.01 5.82
N HIS A 90 9.67 -19.15 6.83
CA HIS A 90 9.50 -19.54 8.23
C HIS A 90 8.10 -19.20 8.77
N ALA A 91 7.13 -18.99 7.89
CA ALA A 91 5.76 -18.71 8.29
C ALA A 91 5.07 -19.99 8.76
N ASP A 92 4.21 -19.87 9.76
CA ASP A 92 3.40 -20.96 10.25
C ASP A 92 2.49 -21.54 9.16
N GLU A 93 2.11 -22.80 9.29
CA GLU A 93 1.23 -23.48 8.34
C GLU A 93 -0.10 -22.71 8.15
N ALA A 94 -0.65 -22.14 9.21
CA ALA A 94 -1.87 -21.33 9.12
C ALA A 94 -1.72 -20.11 8.20
N VAL A 95 -0.55 -19.47 8.19
CA VAL A 95 -0.24 -18.35 7.30
C VAL A 95 -0.10 -18.84 5.87
N LEU A 96 0.57 -19.97 5.64
CA LEU A 96 0.72 -20.56 4.30
C LEU A 96 -0.63 -21.05 3.75
N ALA A 97 -1.48 -21.66 4.60
CA ALA A 97 -2.86 -21.99 4.24
C ALA A 97 -3.67 -20.76 3.82
N ALA A 98 -3.51 -19.64 4.54
CA ALA A 98 -4.14 -18.37 4.18
C ALA A 98 -3.58 -17.85 2.84
N VAL A 99 -2.28 -17.94 2.58
CA VAL A 99 -1.71 -17.60 1.27
C VAL A 99 -2.33 -18.46 0.17
N ALA A 100 -2.42 -19.78 0.35
CA ALA A 100 -3.06 -20.67 -0.61
C ALA A 100 -4.50 -20.20 -0.90
N ALA A 101 -5.30 -19.94 0.15
CA ALA A 101 -6.68 -19.48 0.01
C ALA A 101 -6.82 -18.16 -0.73
N VAL A 102 -5.88 -17.22 -0.59
CA VAL A 102 -5.92 -15.94 -1.34
C VAL A 102 -5.83 -16.16 -2.85
N TYR A 103 -5.00 -17.12 -3.28
CA TYR A 103 -4.63 -17.29 -4.68
C TYR A 103 -5.30 -18.51 -5.36
N THR A 104 -6.07 -19.30 -4.62
CA THR A 104 -6.84 -20.43 -5.20
C THR A 104 -8.10 -19.91 -5.88
N PRO A 105 -8.38 -20.31 -7.13
CA PRO A 105 -9.64 -20.01 -7.81
C PRO A 105 -10.85 -20.61 -7.08
N GLY A 106 -12.04 -20.04 -7.27
CA GLY A 106 -13.31 -20.58 -6.76
C GLY A 106 -13.59 -20.36 -5.27
N ILE A 107 -12.65 -19.81 -4.49
CA ILE A 107 -12.90 -19.50 -3.09
C ILE A 107 -13.81 -18.28 -2.95
N SER A 108 -14.80 -18.36 -2.04
CA SER A 108 -15.73 -17.27 -1.78
C SER A 108 -15.02 -15.98 -1.34
N ALA A 109 -15.59 -14.82 -1.69
CA ALA A 109 -15.05 -13.52 -1.35
C ALA A 109 -14.82 -13.37 0.17
N ARG A 110 -15.77 -13.87 1.00
CA ARG A 110 -15.67 -13.84 2.47
C ARG A 110 -14.44 -14.62 2.97
N LYS A 111 -14.24 -15.85 2.47
CA LYS A 111 -13.07 -16.68 2.84
C LYS A 111 -11.78 -16.02 2.40
N ARG A 112 -11.74 -15.45 1.18
CA ARG A 112 -10.56 -14.74 0.65
C ARG A 112 -10.21 -13.52 1.48
N GLU A 113 -11.19 -12.72 1.91
CA GLU A 113 -10.92 -11.56 2.77
C GLU A 113 -10.45 -11.98 4.17
N ALA A 114 -10.99 -13.05 4.74
CA ALA A 114 -10.49 -13.62 5.99
C ALA A 114 -9.01 -14.05 5.85
N ALA A 115 -8.67 -14.76 4.77
CA ALA A 115 -7.31 -15.18 4.47
C ALA A 115 -6.36 -13.99 4.29
N LYS A 116 -6.78 -12.94 3.58
CA LYS A 116 -6.00 -11.69 3.45
C LYS A 116 -5.70 -11.04 4.79
N ARG A 117 -6.62 -11.08 5.76
CA ARG A 117 -6.37 -10.55 7.11
C ARG A 117 -5.25 -11.30 7.80
N VAL A 118 -5.23 -12.63 7.73
CA VAL A 118 -4.15 -13.46 8.31
C VAL A 118 -2.82 -13.12 7.66
N VAL A 119 -2.75 -13.08 6.33
CA VAL A 119 -1.53 -12.72 5.60
C VAL A 119 -1.04 -11.31 5.95
N ARG A 120 -1.95 -10.33 6.05
CA ARG A 120 -1.58 -8.96 6.46
C ARG A 120 -1.08 -8.90 7.90
N ALA A 121 -1.69 -9.66 8.81
CA ALA A 121 -1.23 -9.75 10.20
C ALA A 121 0.21 -10.28 10.26
N PHE A 122 0.50 -11.36 9.56
CA PHE A 122 1.86 -11.89 9.45
C PHE A 122 2.85 -10.88 8.87
N ILE A 123 2.49 -10.18 7.78
CA ILE A 123 3.37 -9.16 7.18
C ILE A 123 3.73 -8.07 8.18
N ARG A 124 2.82 -7.70 9.09
CA ARG A 124 3.08 -6.70 10.14
C ARG A 124 4.07 -7.18 11.20
N THR A 125 4.25 -8.49 11.39
CA THR A 125 5.24 -9.03 12.32
C THR A 125 6.66 -9.06 11.75
N ILE A 126 6.80 -8.85 10.43
CA ILE A 126 8.13 -8.85 9.79
C ILE A 126 8.88 -7.59 10.23
N PRO A 127 10.07 -7.74 10.84
CA PRO A 127 10.85 -6.61 11.32
C PRO A 127 11.12 -5.56 10.23
N ALA A 128 10.97 -4.29 10.57
CA ALA A 128 11.10 -3.19 9.63
C ALA A 128 12.49 -3.11 8.98
N ASP A 129 13.54 -3.54 9.65
CA ASP A 129 14.91 -3.63 9.12
C ASP A 129 15.01 -4.64 7.96
N ARG A 130 14.29 -5.74 8.04
CA ARG A 130 14.17 -6.71 6.93
C ARG A 130 13.35 -6.17 5.76
N LEU A 131 12.44 -5.26 6.03
CA LEU A 131 11.64 -4.54 5.04
C LEU A 131 12.23 -3.19 4.68
N ALA A 132 13.16 -2.66 5.49
CA ALA A 132 13.77 -1.35 5.28
C ALA A 132 14.47 -1.32 3.91
N ALA A 133 13.95 -0.48 3.04
CA ALA A 133 14.65 -0.16 1.82
C ALA A 133 15.95 0.54 2.20
N ARG A 134 17.09 0.07 1.69
CA ARG A 134 18.18 1.02 1.49
C ARG A 134 17.55 2.22 0.79
N PRO A 135 17.61 3.43 1.35
CA PRO A 135 17.08 4.58 0.66
C PRO A 135 17.74 4.59 -0.71
N LEU A 136 16.96 4.34 -1.74
CA LEU A 136 17.39 4.62 -3.10
C LEU A 136 17.68 6.13 -3.06
N ARG A 137 18.95 6.51 -2.96
CA ARG A 137 19.36 7.90 -3.22
C ARG A 137 18.99 8.17 -4.67
N ARG A 138 17.74 8.54 -4.88
CA ARG A 138 17.30 9.03 -6.18
C ARG A 138 18.01 10.35 -6.38
N ARG A 139 19.10 10.31 -7.13
CA ARG A 139 19.76 11.55 -7.55
C ARG A 139 18.75 12.33 -8.38
N LEU A 140 18.39 13.50 -7.89
CA LEU A 140 17.61 14.46 -8.66
C LEU A 140 18.46 14.82 -9.90
N HIS A 141 17.91 14.54 -11.09
CA HIS A 141 18.55 15.01 -12.31
C HIS A 141 18.46 16.54 -12.34
N PRO A 142 19.57 17.29 -12.60
CA PRO A 142 19.54 18.74 -12.55
C PRO A 142 18.41 19.37 -13.37
N ALA A 143 18.15 18.84 -14.56
CA ALA A 143 17.06 19.28 -15.44
C ALA A 143 15.64 19.03 -14.89
N ASP A 144 15.50 18.24 -13.84
CA ASP A 144 14.18 17.93 -13.24
C ASP A 144 13.85 18.85 -12.05
N ARG A 145 14.82 19.68 -11.61
CA ARG A 145 14.66 20.53 -10.42
C ARG A 145 13.43 21.41 -10.49
N ALA A 146 13.26 22.16 -11.56
CA ALA A 146 12.10 23.06 -11.73
C ALA A 146 10.77 22.31 -11.67
N GLN A 147 10.69 21.10 -12.23
CA GLN A 147 9.47 20.30 -12.16
C GLN A 147 9.20 19.74 -10.77
N VAL A 148 10.25 19.36 -10.02
CA VAL A 148 10.10 18.93 -8.62
C VAL A 148 9.65 20.10 -7.75
N GLU A 149 10.24 21.27 -7.91
CA GLU A 149 9.85 22.50 -7.19
C GLU A 149 8.39 22.88 -7.50
N ARG A 150 7.97 22.79 -8.76
CA ARG A 150 6.57 23.00 -9.14
C ARG A 150 5.64 22.01 -8.43
N MET A 151 5.98 20.72 -8.44
CA MET A 151 5.16 19.70 -7.78
C MET A 151 5.14 19.89 -6.26
N GLN A 152 6.25 20.35 -5.66
CA GLN A 152 6.29 20.68 -4.25
C GLN A 152 5.40 21.90 -3.93
N ALA A 153 5.39 22.92 -4.76
CA ALA A 153 4.51 24.08 -4.61
C ALA A 153 3.03 23.65 -4.68
N VAL A 154 2.68 22.77 -5.62
CA VAL A 154 1.33 22.20 -5.71
C VAL A 154 0.98 21.42 -4.43
N PHE A 155 1.88 20.57 -3.93
CA PHE A 155 1.68 19.85 -2.68
C PHE A 155 1.39 20.84 -1.53
N ASP A 156 2.26 21.83 -1.34
CA ASP A 156 2.15 22.79 -0.25
C ASP A 156 0.85 23.61 -0.33
N GLN A 157 0.44 24.01 -1.54
CA GLN A 157 -0.83 24.71 -1.79
C GLN A 157 -2.04 23.83 -1.44
N VAL A 158 -2.08 22.61 -1.98
CA VAL A 158 -3.19 21.67 -1.76
C VAL A 158 -3.27 21.25 -0.30
N ASN A 159 -2.11 21.02 0.34
CA ASN A 159 -2.07 20.68 1.77
C ASN A 159 -2.71 21.81 2.61
N ARG A 160 -2.34 23.05 2.38
CA ARG A 160 -2.96 24.18 3.09
C ARG A 160 -4.44 24.32 2.79
N ALA A 161 -4.81 24.27 1.51
CA ALA A 161 -6.18 24.55 1.08
C ALA A 161 -7.17 23.44 1.43
N SER A 162 -6.75 22.16 1.35
CA SER A 162 -7.67 21.03 1.39
C SER A 162 -7.44 20.08 2.57
N PHE A 163 -6.25 20.10 3.16
CA PHE A 163 -5.89 19.22 4.30
C PHE A 163 -5.54 20.04 5.56
N GLY A 164 -5.73 21.35 5.56
CA GLY A 164 -5.48 22.22 6.71
C GLY A 164 -4.01 22.25 7.14
N GLY A 165 -3.08 21.96 6.24
CA GLY A 165 -1.64 21.89 6.52
C GLY A 165 -1.20 20.63 7.32
N ARG A 166 -2.09 19.67 7.53
CA ARG A 166 -1.84 18.51 8.42
C ARG A 166 -1.01 17.40 7.79
N LEU A 167 -0.88 17.36 6.47
CA LEU A 167 -0.04 16.35 5.84
C LEU A 167 1.45 16.68 6.07
N PRO A 168 2.25 15.69 6.47
CA PRO A 168 3.69 15.90 6.59
C PRO A 168 4.29 16.17 5.20
N ARG A 169 5.29 17.03 5.16
CA ARG A 169 6.03 17.25 3.92
C ARG A 169 6.83 15.99 3.59
N VAL A 170 6.56 15.42 2.44
CA VAL A 170 7.21 14.19 1.96
C VAL A 170 8.09 14.48 0.75
N PRO A 171 9.17 13.70 0.53
CA PRO A 171 9.97 13.80 -0.69
C PRO A 171 9.11 13.55 -1.93
N ILE A 172 9.23 14.44 -2.92
CA ILE A 172 8.61 14.29 -4.23
C ILE A 172 9.69 13.94 -5.24
N HIS A 173 9.47 12.88 -6.00
CA HIS A 173 10.39 12.41 -7.01
C HIS A 173 9.74 12.31 -8.38
N LEU A 174 10.52 12.51 -9.43
CA LEU A 174 10.10 12.25 -10.80
C LEU A 174 10.69 10.92 -11.29
N SER A 175 9.86 10.13 -11.97
CA SER A 175 10.28 8.85 -12.55
C SER A 175 10.28 8.92 -14.07
N ARG A 176 11.47 8.80 -14.68
CA ARG A 176 11.66 8.66 -16.13
C ARG A 176 11.33 7.24 -16.63
N LYS A 177 11.28 6.26 -15.73
CA LYS A 177 11.00 4.86 -16.05
C LYS A 177 9.51 4.52 -16.04
N MET A 178 8.67 5.41 -15.50
CA MET A 178 7.24 5.18 -15.36
C MET A 178 6.54 5.33 -16.71
N ARG A 179 5.97 4.23 -17.23
CA ARG A 179 5.32 4.17 -18.54
C ARG A 179 3.80 3.95 -18.45
N SER A 180 3.37 3.12 -17.50
CA SER A 180 1.97 2.69 -17.34
C SER A 180 1.25 3.33 -16.16
N ARG A 181 1.94 4.17 -15.39
CA ARG A 181 1.39 4.88 -14.23
C ARG A 181 1.71 6.36 -14.33
N ASN A 182 0.81 7.19 -13.82
CA ASN A 182 1.00 8.64 -13.77
C ASN A 182 1.75 9.07 -12.49
N GLY A 183 1.51 8.37 -11.38
CA GLY A 183 2.15 8.57 -10.11
C GLY A 183 2.01 7.35 -9.21
N HIS A 184 2.58 7.42 -8.02
CA HIS A 184 2.26 6.56 -6.90
C HIS A 184 2.72 7.17 -5.57
N PHE A 185 1.91 6.96 -4.55
CA PHE A 185 2.28 7.12 -3.15
C PHE A 185 3.04 5.89 -2.66
N SER A 186 4.02 6.07 -1.79
CA SER A 186 4.72 4.99 -1.07
C SER A 186 4.78 5.32 0.41
N SER A 187 4.42 4.35 1.25
CA SER A 187 4.57 4.47 2.69
C SER A 187 5.98 4.09 3.20
N HIS A 188 6.75 3.32 2.42
CA HIS A 188 8.10 2.87 2.77
C HIS A 188 9.00 2.82 1.51
N PRO A 189 9.88 3.81 1.31
CA PRO A 189 9.98 5.08 2.04
C PRO A 189 8.74 5.94 1.85
N LEU A 190 8.46 6.81 2.81
CA LEU A 190 7.35 7.75 2.73
C LEU A 190 7.68 8.81 1.67
N GLU A 191 7.09 8.68 0.48
CA GLU A 191 7.39 9.52 -0.68
C GLU A 191 6.22 9.54 -1.66
N ILE A 192 6.16 10.57 -2.50
CA ILE A 192 5.31 10.62 -3.69
C ILE A 192 6.19 10.62 -4.93
N VAL A 193 5.83 9.81 -5.92
CA VAL A 193 6.56 9.73 -7.20
C VAL A 193 5.59 10.03 -8.33
N ILE A 194 5.94 11.00 -9.18
CA ILE A 194 5.16 11.40 -10.35
C ILE A 194 5.92 11.01 -11.62
N SER A 195 5.20 10.68 -12.68
CA SER A 195 5.80 10.42 -13.98
C SER A 195 6.45 11.69 -14.52
N TRP A 196 7.76 11.64 -14.81
CA TRP A 196 8.47 12.73 -15.47
C TRP A 196 7.80 13.12 -16.80
N ARG A 197 7.41 12.11 -17.58
CA ARG A 197 6.74 12.33 -18.87
C ARG A 197 5.44 13.12 -18.68
N LEU A 198 4.68 12.86 -17.63
CA LEU A 198 3.46 13.60 -17.33
C LEU A 198 3.76 15.05 -16.99
N CYS A 199 4.78 15.30 -16.18
CA CYS A 199 5.17 16.68 -15.80
C CYS A 199 5.61 17.53 -16.99
N VAL A 200 6.25 16.91 -17.99
CA VAL A 200 6.84 17.63 -19.13
C VAL A 200 5.89 17.69 -20.34
N HIS A 201 5.24 16.58 -20.65
CA HIS A 201 4.42 16.42 -21.86
C HIS A 201 2.91 16.30 -21.60
N GLY A 202 2.49 16.17 -20.34
CA GLY A 202 1.07 16.24 -19.99
C GLY A 202 0.47 17.60 -20.29
N ALA A 203 -0.81 17.66 -20.65
CA ALA A 203 -1.53 18.91 -20.74
C ALA A 203 -1.58 19.61 -19.37
N ALA A 204 -1.93 20.88 -19.36
CA ALA A 204 -2.05 21.66 -18.12
C ALA A 204 -3.02 20.96 -17.14
N GLY A 205 -2.64 20.92 -15.86
CA GLY A 205 -3.44 20.28 -14.79
C GLY A 205 -3.24 18.78 -14.58
N GLU A 206 -2.70 18.04 -15.57
CA GLU A 206 -2.59 16.57 -15.49
C GLU A 206 -1.63 16.07 -14.41
N ALA A 207 -0.49 16.72 -14.26
CA ALA A 207 0.47 16.39 -13.21
C ALA A 207 -0.04 16.82 -11.82
N GLU A 208 -0.69 17.96 -11.76
CA GLU A 208 -1.30 18.52 -10.54
C GLU A 208 -2.46 17.65 -10.05
N GLU A 209 -3.31 17.16 -10.95
CA GLU A 209 -4.37 16.20 -10.60
C GLU A 209 -3.78 14.90 -10.06
N THR A 210 -2.72 14.39 -10.70
CA THR A 210 -2.02 13.20 -10.20
C THR A 210 -1.40 13.48 -8.83
N MET A 211 -0.83 14.65 -8.58
CA MET A 211 -0.33 15.01 -7.26
C MET A 211 -1.45 14.98 -6.21
N ARG A 212 -2.61 15.59 -6.49
CA ARG A 212 -3.78 15.55 -5.58
C ARG A 212 -4.23 14.11 -5.32
N HIS A 213 -4.21 13.24 -6.33
CA HIS A 213 -4.55 11.82 -6.19
C HIS A 213 -3.61 11.11 -5.19
N GLU A 214 -2.31 11.29 -5.33
CA GLU A 214 -1.33 10.67 -4.43
C GLU A 214 -1.36 11.28 -3.02
N MET A 215 -1.74 12.55 -2.89
CA MET A 215 -1.95 13.20 -1.59
C MET A 215 -3.16 12.62 -0.84
N ILE A 216 -4.22 12.18 -1.53
CA ILE A 216 -5.33 11.46 -0.89
C ILE A 216 -4.83 10.13 -0.31
N HIS A 217 -3.95 9.40 -1.01
CA HIS A 217 -3.35 8.18 -0.48
C HIS A 217 -2.42 8.44 0.71
N LEU A 218 -1.64 9.54 0.68
CA LEU A 218 -0.86 9.98 1.83
C LEU A 218 -1.77 10.29 3.03
N TRP A 219 -2.86 11.02 2.80
CA TRP A 219 -3.84 11.31 3.84
C TRP A 219 -4.46 10.03 4.42
N GLN A 220 -4.91 9.09 3.58
CA GLN A 220 -5.42 7.81 4.05
C GLN A 220 -4.40 7.08 4.93
N TYR A 221 -3.12 7.09 4.54
CA TYR A 221 -2.05 6.47 5.31
C TYR A 221 -1.84 7.13 6.68
N ILE A 222 -1.80 8.47 6.72
CA ILE A 222 -1.60 9.23 7.96
C ILE A 222 -2.77 9.03 8.94
N GLU A 223 -4.00 8.98 8.43
CA GLU A 223 -5.21 8.75 9.24
C GLU A 223 -5.44 7.26 9.56
N GLY A 224 -4.51 6.37 9.21
CA GLY A 224 -4.65 4.93 9.47
C GLY A 224 -5.76 4.25 8.67
N LEU A 225 -6.27 4.90 7.61
CA LEU A 225 -7.32 4.37 6.75
C LEU A 225 -6.75 3.38 5.73
N PRO A 226 -7.58 2.50 5.16
CA PRO A 226 -7.15 1.69 4.02
C PRO A 226 -6.69 2.56 2.86
N VAL A 227 -5.47 2.34 2.38
CA VAL A 227 -4.90 3.03 1.21
C VAL A 227 -5.42 2.34 -0.05
N ASP A 228 -6.59 2.73 -0.50
CA ASP A 228 -7.30 2.16 -1.64
C ASP A 228 -8.15 3.22 -2.35
N HIS A 229 -8.87 2.83 -3.40
CA HIS A 229 -9.82 3.67 -4.12
C HIS A 229 -11.29 3.39 -3.68
N GLY A 230 -11.47 3.00 -2.44
CA GLY A 230 -12.76 2.72 -1.82
C GLY A 230 -13.66 3.96 -1.64
N PRO A 231 -14.77 3.83 -0.90
CA PRO A 231 -15.72 4.93 -0.73
C PRO A 231 -15.11 6.20 -0.12
N VAL A 232 -14.16 6.05 0.81
CA VAL A 232 -13.46 7.17 1.46
C VAL A 232 -12.62 7.93 0.44
N PHE A 233 -11.81 7.21 -0.34
CA PHE A 233 -11.02 7.81 -1.42
C PHE A 233 -11.91 8.55 -2.43
N ARG A 234 -12.96 7.89 -2.93
CA ARG A 234 -13.86 8.48 -3.94
C ARG A 234 -14.54 9.76 -3.45
N ARG A 235 -14.86 9.84 -2.16
CA ARG A 235 -15.42 11.04 -1.54
C ARG A 235 -14.41 12.18 -1.53
N ALA A 236 -13.19 11.91 -1.09
CA ALA A 236 -12.10 12.88 -1.11
C ALA A 236 -11.74 13.31 -2.54
N ALA A 237 -11.67 12.37 -3.48
CA ALA A 237 -11.36 12.64 -4.89
C ALA A 237 -12.37 13.59 -5.53
N ARG A 238 -13.69 13.39 -5.32
CA ARG A 238 -14.72 14.33 -5.81
C ARG A 238 -14.55 15.74 -5.25
N ARG A 239 -14.17 15.87 -4.00
CA ARG A 239 -13.99 17.21 -3.36
C ARG A 239 -12.73 17.93 -3.82
N LEU A 240 -11.72 17.18 -4.22
CA LEU A 240 -10.46 17.73 -4.72
C LEU A 240 -10.41 17.83 -6.25
N ASP A 241 -11.54 17.59 -6.91
CA ASP A 241 -11.61 17.53 -8.39
C ASP A 241 -10.53 16.60 -8.97
N VAL A 242 -10.54 15.35 -8.48
CA VAL A 242 -9.61 14.30 -8.88
C VAL A 242 -10.41 13.11 -9.42
N HIS A 243 -9.94 12.52 -10.50
CA HIS A 243 -10.56 11.32 -11.04
C HIS A 243 -10.50 10.17 -10.02
N PRO A 244 -11.65 9.52 -9.68
CA PRO A 244 -11.74 8.64 -8.53
C PRO A 244 -11.21 7.22 -8.75
N ARG A 245 -10.72 6.89 -9.95
CA ARG A 245 -10.21 5.56 -10.31
C ARG A 245 -8.68 5.54 -10.34
N ALA A 246 -8.10 4.35 -10.11
CA ALA A 246 -6.65 4.12 -10.20
C ALA A 246 -6.07 4.41 -11.60
N THR A 247 -6.89 4.30 -12.62
CA THR A 247 -6.51 4.57 -14.01
C THR A 247 -7.47 5.60 -14.61
N ARG A 248 -6.91 6.56 -15.33
CA ARG A 248 -7.66 7.55 -16.11
C ARG A 248 -6.94 7.83 -17.43
N PRO A 249 -7.65 8.25 -18.47
CA PRO A 249 -7.01 8.79 -19.67
C PRO A 249 -6.25 10.07 -19.31
N VAL A 250 -5.10 10.27 -19.94
CA VAL A 250 -4.27 11.46 -19.79
C VAL A 250 -4.32 12.27 -21.07
N ARG A 251 -4.54 13.56 -20.93
CA ARG A 251 -4.40 14.50 -22.02
C ARG A 251 -2.93 14.89 -22.19
N TRP A 252 -2.45 14.85 -23.41
CA TRP A 252 -1.07 15.23 -23.73
C TRP A 252 -1.07 16.58 -24.45
N LYS A 253 0.03 17.32 -24.31
CA LYS A 253 0.24 18.53 -25.12
C LYS A 253 0.21 18.14 -26.58
N ARG A 254 -0.46 18.93 -27.38
CA ARG A 254 -0.31 18.84 -28.84
C ARG A 254 1.09 19.29 -29.18
N GLY A 255 1.83 18.47 -29.94
CA GLY A 255 3.15 18.81 -30.47
C GLY A 255 3.05 19.94 -31.50
#